data_59b75157fe0ddca09607cedb53b3e2c6
#
_entry.id   59b75157fe0ddca09607cedb53b3e2c6
#
_cell.length_a   1.000
_cell.length_b   1.000
_cell.length_c   1.000
_cell.angle_alpha   90.00
_cell.angle_beta   90.00
_cell.angle_gamma   90.00
#
_symmetry.space_group_name_H-M   'P 1'
#
loop_
_entity.id
_entity.type
_entity.pdbx_description
1 polymer ?
#
loop_
_entity_poly.entity_id
_entity_poly.type
_entity_poly.pdbx_seq_one_letter_code
_entity_poly.pdbx_strand_id
1 'polypeptide(L)'
;DWYVRYQLAKAHGVAEVASIGGFVQTYQVTVDPVKLRAYGIPLMKIAQVIRDSNRDVGGRVVEMAETEYMVRGKGYLRGKDDIELLVVKADKGTPVLIRDIARVELAPDERRGLTELNGEGEVVAGIAMARYGQNALEVIHNLKDKIAEIGPGLPEGVTVQTVYDRSELIHRAIETLKGTLIEESIIVALVCIVFLMHVRSALVAILMLPVGVLMAFI
;
A
#
# COMPACT_ATOMS: atom_id res chain seq x y z
N ASP A 1 6.38 1.57 5.06
CA ASP A 1 5.49 2.64 4.60
C ASP A 1 5.99 3.29 3.31
N TRP A 2 7.21 3.83 3.26
CA TRP A 2 7.66 4.69 2.16
C TRP A 2 7.96 3.98 0.83
N TYR A 3 8.14 2.65 0.83
CA TYR A 3 8.42 1.90 -0.39
C TYR A 3 7.39 0.77 -0.63
N VAL A 4 7.41 -0.27 0.19
CA VAL A 4 6.61 -1.50 -0.03
C VAL A 4 5.11 -1.19 -0.10
N ARG A 5 4.58 -0.41 0.84
CA ARG A 5 3.16 -0.02 0.87
C ARG A 5 2.72 0.64 -0.43
N TYR A 6 3.50 1.61 -0.94
CA TYR A 6 3.15 2.31 -2.18
C TYR A 6 3.24 1.42 -3.42
N GLN A 7 4.21 0.51 -3.44
CA GLN A 7 4.34 -0.41 -4.57
C GLN A 7 3.18 -1.43 -4.58
N LEU A 8 2.83 -1.99 -3.44
CA LEU A 8 1.70 -2.93 -3.33
C LEU A 8 0.34 -2.26 -3.63
N ALA A 9 0.16 -0.99 -3.25
CA ALA A 9 -1.05 -0.24 -3.56
C ALA A 9 -1.25 0.01 -5.07
N LYS A 10 -0.20 -0.13 -5.90
CA LYS A 10 -0.29 -0.04 -7.36
C LYS A 10 -0.77 -1.33 -8.02
N ALA A 11 -0.83 -2.45 -7.30
CA ALA A 11 -1.31 -3.71 -7.84
C ALA A 11 -2.78 -3.57 -8.26
N HIS A 12 -3.12 -4.13 -9.42
CA HIS A 12 -4.48 -4.00 -9.96
C HIS A 12 -5.52 -4.60 -9.02
N GLY A 13 -6.60 -3.86 -8.79
CA GLY A 13 -7.69 -4.29 -7.91
C GLY A 13 -7.46 -4.02 -6.41
N VAL A 14 -6.31 -3.50 -6.00
CA VAL A 14 -6.03 -3.11 -4.61
C VAL A 14 -6.64 -1.74 -4.33
N ALA A 15 -7.40 -1.63 -3.24
CA ALA A 15 -7.96 -0.37 -2.77
C ALA A 15 -6.96 0.38 -1.90
N GLU A 16 -6.39 -0.33 -0.94
CA GLU A 16 -5.51 0.22 0.08
C GLU A 16 -4.58 -0.87 0.63
N VAL A 17 -3.43 -0.46 1.13
CA VAL A 17 -2.54 -1.28 1.94
C VAL A 17 -2.32 -0.57 3.26
N ALA A 18 -2.88 -1.14 4.33
CA ALA A 18 -2.70 -0.64 5.70
C ALA A 18 -1.46 -1.29 6.32
N SER A 19 -0.55 -0.49 6.86
CA SER A 19 0.62 -0.96 7.60
C SER A 19 0.35 -0.97 9.10
N ILE A 20 0.86 -2.00 9.80
CA ILE A 20 0.71 -2.18 11.23
C ILE A 20 2.07 -2.54 11.82
N GLY A 21 2.37 -1.98 13.00
CA GLY A 21 3.65 -2.21 13.69
C GLY A 21 4.82 -1.44 13.09
N GLY A 22 5.98 -1.58 13.73
CA GLY A 22 7.19 -0.89 13.37
C GLY A 22 7.14 0.63 13.60
N PHE A 23 8.14 1.31 13.04
CA PHE A 23 8.27 2.75 13.13
C PHE A 23 8.34 3.37 11.73
N VAL A 24 7.61 4.44 11.53
CA VAL A 24 7.71 5.24 10.29
C VAL A 24 8.92 6.16 10.41
N GLN A 25 9.79 6.15 9.41
CA GLN A 25 10.95 7.03 9.37
C GLN A 25 10.51 8.46 9.04
N THR A 26 10.92 9.43 9.86
CA THR A 26 10.62 10.85 9.70
C THR A 26 11.87 11.70 9.84
N TYR A 27 11.80 12.96 9.36
CA TYR A 27 12.77 13.99 9.71
C TYR A 27 12.34 14.65 11.00
N GLN A 28 13.09 14.44 12.06
CA GLN A 28 12.85 15.06 13.36
C GLN A 28 13.70 16.32 13.49
N VAL A 29 13.05 17.44 13.81
CA VAL A 29 13.71 18.72 14.10
C VAL A 29 13.63 18.98 15.59
N THR A 30 14.72 18.70 16.30
CA THR A 30 14.84 18.92 17.76
C THR A 30 15.43 20.28 18.03
N VAL A 31 14.61 21.20 18.54
CA VAL A 31 15.00 22.57 18.78
C VAL A 31 15.68 22.73 20.13
N ASP A 32 16.67 23.67 20.20
CA ASP A 32 17.33 24.06 21.44
C ASP A 32 16.59 25.26 22.07
N PRO A 33 15.92 25.10 23.23
CA PRO A 33 15.16 26.16 23.86
C PRO A 33 16.01 27.36 24.27
N VAL A 34 17.29 27.12 24.61
CA VAL A 34 18.20 28.19 25.03
C VAL A 34 18.56 29.06 23.83
N LYS A 35 18.89 28.46 22.72
CA LYS A 35 19.17 29.15 21.47
C LYS A 35 17.94 29.90 20.94
N LEU A 36 16.75 29.29 20.99
CA LEU A 36 15.50 29.95 20.61
C LEU A 36 15.28 31.23 21.39
N ARG A 37 15.51 31.18 22.70
CA ARG A 37 15.39 32.36 23.58
C ARG A 37 16.43 33.41 23.25
N ALA A 38 17.68 33.00 23.02
CA ALA A 38 18.78 33.92 22.69
C ALA A 38 18.54 34.69 21.37
N TYR A 39 17.98 34.00 20.36
CA TYR A 39 17.65 34.62 19.07
C TYR A 39 16.24 35.25 19.04
N GLY A 40 15.45 35.13 20.11
CA GLY A 40 14.09 35.65 20.19
C GLY A 40 13.15 35.02 19.16
N ILE A 41 13.28 33.69 18.92
CA ILE A 41 12.51 32.95 17.91
C ILE A 41 11.46 32.11 18.60
N PRO A 42 10.15 32.32 18.32
CA PRO A 42 9.09 31.46 18.83
C PRO A 42 9.14 30.06 18.16
N LEU A 43 8.83 29.00 18.90
CA LEU A 43 8.80 27.63 18.38
C LEU A 43 7.89 27.48 17.14
N MET A 44 6.71 28.11 17.18
CA MET A 44 5.77 28.08 16.07
C MET A 44 6.31 28.69 14.78
N LYS A 45 7.27 29.59 14.87
CA LYS A 45 7.94 30.19 13.69
C LYS A 45 8.72 29.13 12.92
N ILE A 46 9.37 28.18 13.60
CA ILE A 46 10.11 27.09 12.96
C ILE A 46 9.15 26.19 12.20
N ALA A 47 8.05 25.77 12.84
CA ALA A 47 7.02 24.94 12.18
C ALA A 47 6.43 25.64 10.95
N GLN A 48 6.22 26.96 11.03
CA GLN A 48 5.73 27.76 9.91
C GLN A 48 6.75 27.82 8.76
N VAL A 49 8.02 28.08 9.07
CA VAL A 49 9.09 28.14 8.06
C VAL A 49 9.22 26.82 7.32
N ILE A 50 9.25 25.68 8.02
CA ILE A 50 9.34 24.36 7.38
C ILE A 50 8.14 24.13 6.47
N ARG A 51 6.93 24.43 6.93
CA ARG A 51 5.70 24.28 6.15
C ARG A 51 5.69 25.14 4.89
N ASP A 52 6.08 26.40 5.01
CA ASP A 52 6.09 27.34 3.90
C ASP A 52 7.19 27.05 2.87
N SER A 53 8.29 26.45 3.33
CA SER A 53 9.44 26.08 2.48
C SER A 53 9.30 24.73 1.79
N ASN A 54 8.29 23.93 2.15
CA ASN A 54 8.09 22.61 1.57
C ASN A 54 6.89 22.57 0.60
N ARG A 55 6.97 23.39 -0.45
CA ARG A 55 5.92 23.44 -1.48
C ARG A 55 6.44 23.96 -2.80
N ASP A 56 5.92 23.40 -3.88
CA ASP A 56 6.09 23.96 -5.22
C ASP A 56 5.15 25.15 -5.43
N VAL A 57 5.63 26.15 -6.12
CA VAL A 57 4.83 27.30 -6.52
C VAL A 57 4.73 27.32 -8.03
N GLY A 58 3.52 27.27 -8.57
CA GLY A 58 3.26 27.51 -9.98
C GLY A 58 3.58 28.97 -10.33
N GLY A 59 4.41 29.15 -11.34
CA GLY A 59 4.76 30.47 -11.86
C GLY A 59 3.86 30.90 -13.02
N ARG A 60 4.12 32.11 -13.53
CA ARG A 60 3.49 32.60 -14.74
C ARG A 60 4.15 31.98 -15.97
N VAL A 61 3.42 32.05 -17.08
CA VAL A 61 3.98 31.80 -18.41
C VAL A 61 4.80 33.00 -18.84
N VAL A 62 5.98 32.75 -19.38
CA VAL A 62 6.84 33.75 -20.02
C VAL A 62 6.84 33.48 -21.50
N GLU A 63 6.40 34.42 -22.30
CA GLU A 63 6.46 34.35 -23.74
C GLU A 63 7.79 34.90 -24.24
N MET A 64 8.55 34.07 -24.97
CA MET A 64 9.78 34.47 -25.64
C MET A 64 9.82 33.86 -27.03
N ALA A 65 10.03 34.67 -28.05
CA ALA A 65 10.18 34.24 -29.45
C ALA A 65 9.05 33.31 -29.93
N GLU A 66 7.79 33.72 -29.73
CA GLU A 66 6.57 33.00 -30.11
C GLU A 66 6.38 31.63 -29.39
N THR A 67 7.14 31.41 -28.31
CA THR A 67 7.05 30.16 -27.50
C THR A 67 6.71 30.53 -26.06
N GLU A 68 5.76 29.80 -25.47
CA GLU A 68 5.39 29.92 -24.08
C GLU A 68 6.27 29.01 -23.19
N TYR A 69 6.88 29.61 -22.18
CA TYR A 69 7.65 28.91 -21.15
C TYR A 69 6.94 28.98 -19.81
N MET A 70 6.59 27.82 -19.25
CA MET A 70 6.03 27.75 -17.92
C MET A 70 7.12 27.85 -16.86
N VAL A 71 7.03 28.86 -16.00
CA VAL A 71 7.95 29.02 -14.87
C VAL A 71 7.41 28.22 -13.68
N ARG A 72 8.21 27.31 -13.14
CA ARG A 72 7.87 26.53 -11.95
C ARG A 72 8.94 26.72 -10.87
N GLY A 73 8.54 27.24 -9.73
CA GLY A 73 9.37 27.28 -8.52
C GLY A 73 9.36 25.92 -7.83
N LYS A 74 10.48 25.18 -7.91
CA LYS A 74 10.65 23.91 -7.20
C LYS A 74 11.09 24.19 -5.77
N GLY A 75 10.22 23.94 -4.79
CA GLY A 75 10.45 24.26 -3.39
C GLY A 75 10.30 23.08 -2.44
N TYR A 76 10.15 21.83 -2.94
CA TYR A 76 10.12 20.66 -2.07
C TYR A 76 11.49 20.38 -1.45
N LEU A 77 11.50 20.16 -0.15
CA LEU A 77 12.67 19.74 0.61
C LEU A 77 13.01 18.28 0.24
N ARG A 78 14.27 18.01 -0.08
CA ARG A 78 14.72 16.70 -0.57
C ARG A 78 15.37 15.87 0.53
N GLY A 79 15.80 16.50 1.61
CA GLY A 79 16.51 15.80 2.66
C GLY A 79 16.85 16.69 3.84
N LYS A 80 17.66 16.13 4.73
CA LYS A 80 18.12 16.76 5.96
C LYS A 80 18.79 18.12 5.70
N ASP A 81 19.69 18.17 4.72
CA ASP A 81 20.51 19.35 4.44
C ASP A 81 19.65 20.54 4.01
N ASP A 82 18.62 20.29 3.20
CA ASP A 82 17.68 21.32 2.79
C ASP A 82 16.93 21.91 3.99
N ILE A 83 16.54 21.06 4.94
CA ILE A 83 15.86 21.48 6.17
C ILE A 83 16.81 22.32 7.04
N GLU A 84 18.06 21.87 7.20
CA GLU A 84 19.08 22.57 7.99
C GLU A 84 19.40 23.96 7.47
N LEU A 85 19.32 24.17 6.16
CA LEU A 85 19.64 25.43 5.48
C LEU A 85 18.46 26.42 5.45
N LEU A 86 17.27 26.05 5.93
CA LEU A 86 16.14 26.97 5.96
C LEU A 86 16.42 28.19 6.85
N VAL A 87 16.14 29.37 6.32
CA VAL A 87 16.28 30.63 7.03
C VAL A 87 15.07 30.89 7.91
N VAL A 88 15.26 30.95 9.20
CA VAL A 88 14.19 31.22 10.19
C VAL A 88 14.00 32.70 10.42
N LYS A 89 15.13 33.46 10.50
CA LYS A 89 15.15 34.90 10.75
C LYS A 89 16.41 35.49 10.12
N ALA A 90 16.34 36.73 9.70
CA ALA A 90 17.55 37.53 9.40
C ALA A 90 17.77 38.52 10.54
N ASP A 91 18.94 38.49 11.18
CA ASP A 91 19.32 39.42 12.22
C ASP A 91 20.49 40.31 11.73
N LYS A 92 20.24 41.58 11.58
CA LYS A 92 21.23 42.58 11.08
C LYS A 92 21.92 42.14 9.77
N GLY A 93 21.18 41.50 8.87
CA GLY A 93 21.70 41.00 7.58
C GLY A 93 22.32 39.61 7.64
N THR A 94 22.47 39.02 8.83
CA THR A 94 22.97 37.63 8.98
C THR A 94 21.79 36.68 9.11
N PRO A 95 21.67 35.65 8.26
CA PRO A 95 20.60 34.66 8.37
C PRO A 95 20.84 33.71 9.55
N VAL A 96 19.81 33.48 10.34
CA VAL A 96 19.76 32.42 11.34
C VAL A 96 19.06 31.19 10.70
N LEU A 97 19.79 30.11 10.56
CA LEU A 97 19.34 28.86 9.92
C LEU A 97 18.78 27.91 10.96
N ILE A 98 18.02 26.88 10.49
CA ILE A 98 17.52 25.81 11.37
C ILE A 98 18.69 25.12 12.08
N ARG A 99 19.78 24.78 11.39
CA ARG A 99 20.96 24.14 11.99
C ARG A 99 21.59 24.95 13.15
N ASP A 100 21.40 26.27 13.20
CA ASP A 100 21.97 27.11 14.25
C ASP A 100 21.20 26.97 15.57
N ILE A 101 19.90 26.61 15.49
CA ILE A 101 18.95 26.61 16.61
C ILE A 101 18.32 25.25 16.88
N ALA A 102 18.50 24.27 15.96
CA ALA A 102 17.93 22.95 16.05
C ALA A 102 18.89 21.90 15.46
N ARG A 103 18.65 20.64 15.81
CA ARG A 103 19.29 19.47 15.22
C ARG A 103 18.26 18.76 14.34
N VAL A 104 18.65 18.45 13.12
CA VAL A 104 17.82 17.69 12.18
C VAL A 104 18.39 16.28 12.03
N GLU A 105 17.57 15.27 12.23
CA GLU A 105 17.98 13.88 12.11
C GLU A 105 16.84 13.01 11.58
N LEU A 106 17.20 11.85 11.01
CA LEU A 106 16.24 10.82 10.71
C LEU A 106 15.92 10.07 12.00
N ALA A 107 14.67 10.04 12.38
CA ALA A 107 14.20 9.42 13.61
C ALA A 107 12.87 8.68 13.39
N PRO A 108 12.53 7.72 14.26
CA PRO A 108 11.22 7.09 14.24
C PRO A 108 10.13 8.08 14.65
N ASP A 109 9.00 8.02 13.97
CA ASP A 109 7.75 8.66 14.41
C ASP A 109 7.16 7.93 15.63
N GLU A 110 6.13 8.52 16.23
CA GLU A 110 5.41 7.87 17.33
C GLU A 110 4.89 6.49 16.92
N ARG A 111 5.07 5.54 17.83
CA ARG A 111 4.63 4.17 17.62
C ARG A 111 3.11 4.09 17.63
N ARG A 112 2.53 3.60 16.52
CA ARG A 112 1.07 3.49 16.37
C ARG A 112 0.54 2.07 16.55
N GLY A 113 1.39 1.08 16.71
CA GLY A 113 1.00 -0.30 16.86
C GLY A 113 2.16 -1.23 17.08
N LEU A 114 1.85 -2.45 17.50
CA LEU A 114 2.78 -3.55 17.67
C LEU A 114 2.29 -4.73 16.86
N THR A 115 3.18 -5.36 16.11
CA THR A 115 2.92 -6.62 15.41
C THR A 115 4.03 -7.58 15.73
N GLU A 116 3.66 -8.80 16.04
CA GLU A 116 4.57 -9.89 16.34
C GLU A 116 4.25 -11.09 15.47
N LEU A 117 5.24 -11.88 15.13
CA LEU A 117 5.10 -13.09 14.34
C LEU A 117 5.64 -14.29 15.14
N ASN A 118 4.77 -15.26 15.42
CA ASN A 118 5.08 -16.55 16.04
C ASN A 118 5.75 -16.49 17.44
N GLY A 119 5.74 -15.35 18.12
CA GLY A 119 6.47 -15.17 19.38
C GLY A 119 7.99 -14.95 19.22
N GLU A 120 8.46 -14.73 18.00
CA GLU A 120 9.89 -14.58 17.68
C GLU A 120 10.38 -13.13 17.71
N GLY A 121 9.45 -12.18 17.88
CA GLY A 121 9.78 -10.76 17.98
C GLY A 121 8.94 -9.87 17.10
N GLU A 122 9.27 -8.58 17.15
CA GLU A 122 8.52 -7.55 16.45
C GLU A 122 8.77 -7.58 14.95
N VAL A 123 7.69 -7.49 14.19
CA VAL A 123 7.69 -7.39 12.73
C VAL A 123 6.81 -6.21 12.27
N VAL A 124 6.95 -5.84 10.99
CA VAL A 124 6.03 -4.90 10.34
C VAL A 124 5.09 -5.70 9.47
N ALA A 125 3.79 -5.56 9.70
CA ALA A 125 2.76 -6.21 8.89
C ALA A 125 2.09 -5.23 7.94
N GLY A 126 1.54 -5.77 6.85
CA GLY A 126 0.70 -5.06 5.91
C GLY A 126 -0.57 -5.83 5.60
N ILE A 127 -1.70 -5.16 5.58
CA ILE A 127 -2.99 -5.72 5.17
C ILE A 127 -3.38 -5.08 3.84
N ALA A 128 -3.44 -5.87 2.79
CA ALA A 128 -3.91 -5.42 1.50
C ALA A 128 -5.42 -5.65 1.37
N MET A 129 -6.16 -4.63 1.00
CA MET A 129 -7.61 -4.65 0.83
C MET A 129 -7.97 -4.57 -0.65
N ALA A 130 -8.79 -5.51 -1.13
CA ALA A 130 -9.33 -5.49 -2.47
C ALA A 130 -10.40 -4.40 -2.62
N ARG A 131 -10.52 -3.81 -3.80
CA ARG A 131 -11.62 -2.91 -4.15
C ARG A 131 -12.93 -3.68 -4.21
N TYR A 132 -13.99 -3.02 -3.80
CA TYR A 132 -15.33 -3.58 -3.92
C TYR A 132 -15.64 -3.97 -5.37
N GLY A 133 -16.23 -5.15 -5.56
CA GLY A 133 -16.59 -5.67 -6.88
C GLY A 133 -15.44 -6.32 -7.68
N GLN A 134 -14.21 -6.32 -7.16
CA GLN A 134 -13.08 -7.00 -7.82
C GLN A 134 -13.04 -8.48 -7.45
N ASN A 135 -12.51 -9.29 -8.36
CA ASN A 135 -12.28 -10.72 -8.11
C ASN A 135 -11.13 -10.88 -7.11
N ALA A 136 -11.44 -11.44 -5.93
CA ALA A 136 -10.48 -11.58 -4.84
C ALA A 136 -9.28 -12.47 -5.22
N LEU A 137 -9.48 -13.55 -5.99
CA LEU A 137 -8.39 -14.41 -6.44
C LEU A 137 -7.42 -13.68 -7.37
N GLU A 138 -7.96 -12.90 -8.29
CA GLU A 138 -7.15 -12.09 -9.22
C GLU A 138 -6.34 -11.03 -8.48
N VAL A 139 -6.97 -10.33 -7.51
CA VAL A 139 -6.28 -9.33 -6.70
C VAL A 139 -5.15 -9.95 -5.87
N ILE A 140 -5.37 -11.14 -5.30
CA ILE A 140 -4.33 -11.87 -4.55
C ILE A 140 -3.18 -12.27 -5.48
N HIS A 141 -3.48 -12.72 -6.69
CA HIS A 141 -2.46 -13.07 -7.69
C HIS A 141 -1.62 -11.84 -8.05
N ASN A 142 -2.26 -10.73 -8.39
CA ASN A 142 -1.60 -9.47 -8.71
C ASN A 142 -0.71 -8.95 -7.55
N LEU A 143 -1.14 -9.16 -6.30
CA LEU A 143 -0.34 -8.82 -5.12
C LEU A 143 0.89 -9.71 -4.98
N LYS A 144 0.75 -11.03 -5.20
CA LYS A 144 1.89 -11.98 -5.16
C LYS A 144 2.93 -11.64 -6.23
N ASP A 145 2.48 -11.36 -7.44
CA ASP A 145 3.35 -10.95 -8.54
C ASP A 145 4.07 -9.64 -8.21
N LYS A 146 3.36 -8.68 -7.61
CA LYS A 146 3.94 -7.43 -7.18
C LYS A 146 4.98 -7.60 -6.06
N ILE A 147 4.73 -8.50 -5.10
CA ILE A 147 5.71 -8.85 -4.05
C ILE A 147 6.97 -9.46 -4.68
N ALA A 148 6.81 -10.36 -5.66
CA ALA A 148 7.93 -10.95 -6.36
C ALA A 148 8.73 -9.91 -7.16
N GLU A 149 8.05 -8.96 -7.81
CA GLU A 149 8.67 -7.85 -8.57
C GLU A 149 9.52 -6.93 -7.67
N ILE A 150 9.01 -6.58 -6.48
CA ILE A 150 9.72 -5.66 -5.57
C ILE A 150 10.79 -6.33 -4.73
N GLY A 151 10.73 -7.66 -4.58
CA GLY A 151 11.66 -8.44 -3.75
C GLY A 151 13.14 -8.12 -3.96
N PRO A 152 13.65 -8.11 -5.21
CA PRO A 152 15.05 -7.80 -5.50
C PRO A 152 15.48 -6.36 -5.13
N GLY A 153 14.52 -5.44 -4.97
CA GLY A 153 14.78 -4.04 -4.59
C GLY A 153 14.72 -3.78 -3.08
N LEU A 154 14.48 -4.81 -2.26
CA LEU A 154 14.47 -4.67 -0.82
C LEU A 154 15.90 -4.66 -0.26
N PRO A 155 16.15 -3.98 0.87
CA PRO A 155 17.43 -4.03 1.55
C PRO A 155 17.82 -5.47 1.94
N GLU A 156 19.12 -5.72 2.00
CA GLU A 156 19.64 -7.02 2.43
C GLU A 156 19.10 -7.41 3.82
N GLY A 157 18.65 -8.66 3.97
CA GLY A 157 18.05 -9.17 5.20
C GLY A 157 16.57 -8.86 5.39
N VAL A 158 15.95 -8.08 4.48
CA VAL A 158 14.50 -7.79 4.52
C VAL A 158 13.77 -8.72 3.58
N THR A 159 12.80 -9.48 4.11
CA THR A 159 11.95 -10.38 3.33
C THR A 159 10.48 -10.06 3.56
N VAL A 160 9.65 -10.32 2.56
CA VAL A 160 8.18 -10.22 2.67
C VAL A 160 7.61 -11.63 2.73
N GLN A 161 6.97 -11.97 3.85
CA GLN A 161 6.34 -13.27 4.06
C GLN A 161 4.83 -13.12 4.08
N THR A 162 4.12 -13.92 3.28
CA THR A 162 2.65 -14.00 3.34
C THR A 162 2.25 -14.87 4.52
N VAL A 163 1.59 -14.29 5.51
CA VAL A 163 1.13 -14.99 6.73
C VAL A 163 -0.34 -15.40 6.66
N TYR A 164 -1.13 -14.72 5.85
CA TYR A 164 -2.53 -15.05 5.61
C TYR A 164 -2.86 -14.86 4.13
N ASP A 165 -3.37 -15.90 3.52
CA ASP A 165 -3.80 -15.93 2.12
C ASP A 165 -5.22 -16.47 2.01
N ARG A 166 -6.15 -15.60 1.66
CA ARG A 166 -7.55 -15.97 1.52
C ARG A 166 -7.83 -16.87 0.30
N SER A 167 -6.91 -16.95 -0.66
CA SER A 167 -7.07 -17.80 -1.83
C SER A 167 -7.19 -19.27 -1.47
N GLU A 168 -6.49 -19.74 -0.42
CA GLU A 168 -6.61 -21.13 0.04
C GLU A 168 -8.04 -21.48 0.48
N LEU A 169 -8.69 -20.57 1.23
CA LEU A 169 -10.08 -20.77 1.65
C LEU A 169 -11.02 -20.83 0.45
N ILE A 170 -10.83 -19.95 -0.53
CA ILE A 170 -11.64 -19.90 -1.75
C ILE A 170 -11.44 -21.18 -2.56
N HIS A 171 -10.20 -21.64 -2.75
CA HIS A 171 -9.92 -22.89 -3.46
C HIS A 171 -10.55 -24.11 -2.77
N ARG A 172 -10.42 -24.22 -1.45
CA ARG A 172 -11.07 -25.32 -0.68
C ARG A 172 -12.59 -25.30 -0.84
N ALA A 173 -13.22 -24.13 -0.80
CA ALA A 173 -14.67 -24.00 -1.02
C ALA A 173 -15.07 -24.46 -2.44
N ILE A 174 -14.31 -24.06 -3.46
CA ILE A 174 -14.52 -24.48 -4.85
C ILE A 174 -14.33 -25.98 -5.00
N GLU A 175 -13.28 -26.56 -4.42
CA GLU A 175 -13.01 -28.01 -4.48
C GLU A 175 -14.11 -28.83 -3.79
N THR A 176 -14.56 -28.39 -2.61
CA THR A 176 -15.67 -29.00 -1.90
C THR A 176 -16.94 -28.97 -2.76
N LEU A 177 -17.27 -27.83 -3.32
CA LEU A 177 -18.45 -27.66 -4.19
C LEU A 177 -18.37 -28.57 -5.44
N LYS A 178 -17.20 -28.59 -6.10
CA LYS A 178 -16.96 -29.46 -7.25
C LYS A 178 -17.12 -30.97 -6.88
N GLY A 179 -16.50 -31.34 -5.74
CA GLY A 179 -16.60 -32.73 -5.24
C GLY A 179 -18.05 -33.15 -5.01
N THR A 180 -18.81 -32.34 -4.29
CA THR A 180 -20.24 -32.61 -4.01
C THR A 180 -21.07 -32.66 -5.30
N LEU A 181 -20.87 -31.73 -6.24
CA LEU A 181 -21.60 -31.73 -7.52
C LEU A 181 -21.30 -32.96 -8.36
N ILE A 182 -20.05 -33.43 -8.38
CA ILE A 182 -19.67 -34.66 -9.10
C ILE A 182 -20.32 -35.86 -8.43
N GLU A 183 -20.24 -35.98 -7.11
CA GLU A 183 -20.84 -37.09 -6.35
C GLU A 183 -22.35 -37.14 -6.56
N GLU A 184 -23.06 -36.04 -6.38
CA GLU A 184 -24.50 -35.95 -6.62
C GLU A 184 -24.86 -36.26 -8.07
N SER A 185 -24.07 -35.76 -9.03
CA SER A 185 -24.31 -36.08 -10.46
C SER A 185 -24.17 -37.55 -10.77
N ILE A 186 -23.19 -38.23 -10.16
CA ILE A 186 -23.01 -39.68 -10.33
C ILE A 186 -24.19 -40.45 -9.73
N ILE A 187 -24.63 -40.09 -8.53
CA ILE A 187 -25.77 -40.75 -7.86
C ILE A 187 -27.05 -40.58 -8.69
N VAL A 188 -27.33 -39.34 -9.14
CA VAL A 188 -28.50 -39.04 -9.98
C VAL A 188 -28.42 -39.79 -11.30
N ALA A 189 -27.24 -39.84 -11.92
CA ALA A 189 -27.03 -40.60 -13.16
C ALA A 189 -27.34 -42.11 -12.97
N LEU A 190 -26.84 -42.70 -11.89
CA LEU A 190 -27.12 -44.11 -11.55
C LEU A 190 -28.61 -44.36 -11.35
N VAL A 191 -29.28 -43.51 -10.57
CA VAL A 191 -30.73 -43.61 -10.33
C VAL A 191 -31.50 -43.48 -11.65
N CYS A 192 -31.17 -42.51 -12.50
CA CYS A 192 -31.81 -42.34 -13.80
C CYS A 192 -31.63 -43.57 -14.72
N ILE A 193 -30.44 -44.16 -14.76
CA ILE A 193 -30.17 -45.34 -15.57
C ILE A 193 -31.01 -46.56 -15.09
N VAL A 194 -31.06 -46.77 -13.76
CA VAL A 194 -31.81 -47.86 -13.17
C VAL A 194 -33.32 -47.74 -13.37
N PHE A 195 -33.88 -46.55 -13.16
CA PHE A 195 -35.34 -46.34 -13.26
C PHE A 195 -35.84 -46.20 -14.68
N LEU A 196 -35.11 -45.56 -15.58
CA LEU A 196 -35.56 -45.38 -16.97
C LEU A 196 -35.29 -46.59 -17.85
N MET A 197 -34.37 -47.48 -17.48
CA MET A 197 -34.00 -48.69 -18.25
C MET A 197 -33.67 -48.38 -19.74
N HIS A 198 -33.56 -47.13 -20.10
CA HIS A 198 -33.29 -46.60 -21.45
C HIS A 198 -32.13 -45.64 -21.44
N VAL A 199 -30.97 -46.05 -21.91
CA VAL A 199 -29.72 -45.24 -21.89
C VAL A 199 -29.88 -43.90 -22.58
N ARG A 200 -30.63 -43.78 -23.68
CA ARG A 200 -30.83 -42.53 -24.42
C ARG A 200 -31.58 -41.46 -23.59
N SER A 201 -32.64 -41.88 -22.89
CA SER A 201 -33.44 -40.97 -22.05
C SER A 201 -32.67 -40.57 -20.77
N ALA A 202 -31.94 -41.52 -20.19
CA ALA A 202 -31.08 -41.24 -19.06
C ALA A 202 -29.96 -40.22 -19.39
N LEU A 203 -29.36 -40.34 -20.58
CA LEU A 203 -28.29 -39.45 -21.03
C LEU A 203 -28.77 -38.00 -21.20
N VAL A 204 -30.00 -37.77 -21.67
CA VAL A 204 -30.60 -36.44 -21.75
C VAL A 204 -30.76 -35.83 -20.34
N ALA A 205 -31.30 -36.58 -19.39
CA ALA A 205 -31.50 -36.13 -18.02
C ALA A 205 -30.16 -35.81 -17.33
N ILE A 206 -29.15 -36.66 -17.50
CA ILE A 206 -27.80 -36.50 -16.94
C ILE A 206 -27.10 -35.23 -17.51
N LEU A 207 -27.24 -34.95 -18.80
CA LEU A 207 -26.65 -33.77 -19.43
C LEU A 207 -27.38 -32.48 -19.06
N MET A 208 -28.71 -32.52 -18.88
CA MET A 208 -29.48 -31.32 -18.52
C MET A 208 -29.20 -30.83 -17.12
N LEU A 209 -28.79 -31.67 -16.19
CA LEU A 209 -28.52 -31.30 -14.81
C LEU A 209 -27.30 -30.35 -14.68
N PRO A 210 -26.10 -30.67 -15.18
CA PRO A 210 -24.98 -29.73 -15.17
C PRO A 210 -25.23 -28.49 -16.02
N VAL A 211 -25.97 -28.59 -17.14
CA VAL A 211 -26.33 -27.41 -17.94
C VAL A 211 -27.24 -26.48 -17.15
N GLY A 212 -28.24 -26.99 -16.42
CA GLY A 212 -29.11 -26.20 -15.56
C GLY A 212 -28.34 -25.49 -14.44
N VAL A 213 -27.41 -26.19 -13.82
CA VAL A 213 -26.52 -25.59 -12.80
C VAL A 213 -25.67 -24.46 -13.41
N LEU A 214 -25.05 -24.69 -14.58
CA LEU A 214 -24.24 -23.67 -15.26
C LEU A 214 -25.06 -22.43 -15.65
N MET A 215 -26.31 -22.63 -16.13
CA MET A 215 -27.22 -21.54 -16.44
C MET A 215 -27.61 -20.70 -15.21
N ALA A 216 -27.63 -21.27 -14.03
CA ALA A 216 -27.94 -20.54 -12.79
C ALA A 216 -26.82 -19.61 -12.33
N PHE A 217 -25.60 -19.80 -12.87
CA PHE A 217 -24.43 -18.95 -12.56
C PHE A 217 -24.16 -17.86 -13.62
N ILE A 218 -24.94 -17.78 -14.66
CA ILE A 218 -24.90 -16.72 -15.69
C ILE A 218 -25.88 -15.60 -15.34
#